data_ccd4e2a22a0bb5a3d2246a8f1e98e4fd
#
_entry.id   ccd4e2a22a0bb5a3d2246a8f1e98e4fd
#
_cell.length_a   1.000
_cell.length_b   1.000
_cell.length_c   1.000
_cell.angle_alpha   90.00
_cell.angle_beta   90.00
_cell.angle_gamma   90.00
#
_symmetry.space_group_name_H-M   'P 1'
#
loop_
_entity.id
_entity.type
_entity.pdbx_description
1 polymer ?
#
loop_
_entity_poly.entity_id
_entity_poly.type
_entity_poly.pdbx_seq_one_letter_code
_entity_poly.pdbx_strand_id
1 'polypeptide(L)'
;TTTLETIDDDDLLTALHPFISQGWPITTADGGTDRIFMEPDAQRAIIELSCGEPFLFQLAGQCAWHASTDSIITAEHVRTGWSRQAVHEAEAHVQRILDRLPPREREFVEAMAELAPEERSLTNIANRLGLKKATDAGPTAQRLDLTRRIIRRGRPYRFQRRAVGAYLTSEWPEVG
;
A
#
# COMPACT_ATOMS: atom_id res chain seq x y z
N THR A 1 4.76 5.70 -20.08
CA THR A 1 3.97 5.91 -18.85
C THR A 1 4.81 5.41 -17.70
N THR A 2 5.37 6.33 -16.92
CA THR A 2 6.18 5.99 -15.75
C THR A 2 5.26 5.39 -14.69
N THR A 3 5.39 4.10 -14.42
CA THR A 3 4.73 3.49 -13.28
C THR A 3 5.49 3.96 -12.04
N LEU A 4 4.83 4.64 -11.12
CA LEU A 4 5.41 4.98 -9.83
C LEU A 4 5.76 3.68 -9.11
N GLU A 5 7.04 3.51 -8.79
CA GLU A 5 7.51 2.38 -7.99
C GLU A 5 7.01 2.53 -6.55
N THR A 6 6.93 1.42 -5.82
CA THR A 6 6.69 1.46 -4.39
C THR A 6 7.88 2.10 -3.68
N ILE A 7 7.60 2.81 -2.59
CA ILE A 7 8.59 3.50 -1.78
C ILE A 7 8.89 2.64 -0.54
N ASP A 8 10.15 2.61 -0.14
CA ASP A 8 10.60 1.96 1.09
C ASP A 8 10.05 2.68 2.33
N ASP A 9 9.75 1.94 3.40
CA ASP A 9 9.23 2.51 4.65
C ASP A 9 10.20 3.51 5.30
N ASP A 10 11.52 3.31 5.15
CA ASP A 10 12.54 4.23 5.65
C ASP A 10 12.55 5.55 4.88
N ASP A 11 12.32 5.50 3.57
CA ASP A 11 12.18 6.70 2.74
C ASP A 11 10.89 7.47 3.09
N LEU A 12 9.80 6.75 3.37
CA LEU A 12 8.54 7.36 3.83
C LEU A 12 8.70 8.00 5.21
N LEU A 13 9.42 7.34 6.12
CA LEU A 13 9.74 7.90 7.43
C LEU A 13 10.59 9.18 7.29
N THR A 14 11.56 9.17 6.40
CA THR A 14 12.40 10.34 6.08
C THR A 14 11.53 11.51 5.57
N ALA A 15 10.53 11.24 4.74
CA ALA A 15 9.60 12.26 4.23
C ALA A 15 8.75 12.89 5.34
N LEU A 16 8.43 12.13 6.40
CA LEU A 16 7.68 12.64 7.56
C LEU A 16 8.57 13.32 8.62
N HIS A 17 9.88 13.18 8.54
CA HIS A 17 10.82 13.71 9.52
C HIS A 17 10.65 15.22 9.83
N PRO A 18 10.36 16.13 8.87
CA PRO A 18 10.12 17.54 9.16
C PRO A 18 8.98 17.79 10.14
N PHE A 19 7.93 16.96 10.13
CA PHE A 19 6.81 17.05 11.08
C PHE A 19 7.20 16.66 12.51
N ILE A 20 8.26 15.87 12.66
CA ILE A 20 8.74 15.39 13.98
C ILE A 20 9.72 16.36 14.59
N SER A 21 10.73 16.76 13.81
CA SER A 21 11.90 17.46 14.32
C SER A 21 11.68 18.96 14.48
N GLN A 22 10.97 19.59 13.53
CA GLN A 22 10.84 21.04 13.43
C GLN A 22 9.40 21.52 13.40
N GLY A 23 8.44 20.64 13.17
CA GLY A 23 7.06 20.95 12.87
C GLY A 23 6.88 21.60 11.48
N TRP A 24 5.78 21.31 10.84
CA TRP A 24 5.43 21.89 9.54
C TRP A 24 4.85 23.30 9.73
N PRO A 25 5.41 24.36 9.13
CA PRO A 25 4.92 25.72 9.29
C PRO A 25 3.58 25.91 8.58
N ILE A 26 2.63 26.53 9.24
CA ILE A 26 1.33 26.93 8.68
C ILE A 26 1.09 28.41 8.91
N THR A 27 0.25 29.01 8.06
CA THR A 27 -0.26 30.39 8.28
C THR A 27 -1.63 30.27 8.93
N THR A 28 -1.81 30.90 10.09
CA THR A 28 -3.07 30.91 10.80
C THR A 28 -4.06 31.91 10.18
N ALA A 29 -5.35 31.79 10.51
CA ALA A 29 -6.41 32.63 9.94
C ALA A 29 -6.25 34.12 10.25
N ASP A 30 -5.55 34.47 11.33
CA ASP A 30 -5.21 35.85 11.75
C ASP A 30 -3.92 36.39 11.08
N GLY A 31 -3.30 35.60 10.18
CA GLY A 31 -2.06 35.94 9.49
C GLY A 31 -0.79 35.65 10.29
N GLY A 32 -0.90 35.01 11.45
CA GLY A 32 0.23 34.51 12.23
C GLY A 32 0.87 33.27 11.64
N THR A 33 1.90 32.77 12.31
CA THR A 33 2.57 31.50 11.94
C THR A 33 2.50 30.55 13.12
N ASP A 34 2.10 29.28 12.85
CA ASP A 34 2.11 28.21 13.81
C ASP A 34 2.82 26.99 13.19
N ARG A 35 2.97 25.90 13.93
CA ARG A 35 3.62 24.69 13.49
C ARG A 35 2.79 23.47 13.86
N ILE A 36 2.67 22.54 12.89
CA ILE A 36 2.01 21.26 13.09
C ILE A 36 3.10 20.20 13.27
N PHE A 37 2.98 19.44 14.34
CA PHE A 37 3.83 18.29 14.66
C PHE A 37 3.08 16.99 14.44
N MET A 38 3.81 15.89 14.39
CA MET A 38 3.24 14.55 14.26
C MET A 38 3.91 13.62 15.27
N GLU A 39 3.11 12.90 16.04
CA GLU A 39 3.62 11.89 16.96
C GLU A 39 4.24 10.70 16.22
N PRO A 40 5.26 10.03 16.80
CA PRO A 40 5.86 8.84 16.20
C PRO A 40 4.86 7.72 15.88
N ASP A 41 3.84 7.54 16.71
CA ASP A 41 2.80 6.54 16.50
C ASP A 41 1.90 6.88 15.30
N ALA A 42 1.60 8.16 15.10
CA ALA A 42 0.88 8.63 13.91
C ALA A 42 1.66 8.38 12.64
N GLN A 43 2.97 8.57 12.67
CA GLN A 43 3.84 8.29 11.53
C GLN A 43 3.85 6.81 11.18
N ARG A 44 4.02 5.93 12.17
CA ARG A 44 3.96 4.48 11.96
C ARG A 44 2.63 4.08 11.31
N ALA A 45 1.52 4.60 11.84
CA ALA A 45 0.20 4.34 11.29
C ALA A 45 0.06 4.77 9.81
N ILE A 46 0.54 5.96 9.45
CA ILE A 46 0.53 6.44 8.06
C ILE A 46 1.38 5.54 7.16
N ILE A 47 2.57 5.13 7.60
CA ILE A 47 3.45 4.25 6.83
C ILE A 47 2.81 2.87 6.64
N GLU A 48 2.20 2.29 7.67
CA GLU A 48 1.48 1.02 7.57
C GLU A 48 0.33 1.09 6.58
N LEU A 49 -0.52 2.13 6.66
CA LEU A 49 -1.63 2.34 5.74
C LEU A 49 -1.17 2.59 4.30
N SER A 50 0.02 3.13 4.10
CA SER A 50 0.56 3.40 2.77
C SER A 50 0.85 2.15 1.96
N CYS A 51 1.16 1.03 2.62
CA CYS A 51 1.64 -0.21 1.97
C CYS A 51 2.79 0.05 0.96
N GLY A 52 3.59 1.10 1.15
CA GLY A 52 4.63 1.52 0.21
C GLY A 52 4.12 2.23 -1.05
N GLU A 53 2.81 2.51 -1.16
CA GLU A 53 2.23 3.22 -2.30
C GLU A 53 2.26 4.73 -2.09
N PRO A 54 2.88 5.52 -2.98
CA PRO A 54 2.91 6.98 -2.85
C PRO A 54 1.52 7.60 -2.72
N PHE A 55 0.55 7.09 -3.48
CA PHE A 55 -0.83 7.58 -3.41
C PHE A 55 -1.46 7.32 -2.03
N LEU A 56 -1.30 6.13 -1.48
CA LEU A 56 -1.86 5.77 -0.16
C LEU A 56 -1.18 6.54 0.97
N PHE A 57 0.13 6.79 0.83
CA PHE A 57 0.87 7.63 1.77
C PHE A 57 0.31 9.05 1.82
N GLN A 58 0.08 9.67 0.65
CA GLN A 58 -0.52 11.00 0.58
C GLN A 58 -1.96 10.99 1.11
N LEU A 59 -2.75 9.98 0.76
CA LEU A 59 -4.13 9.85 1.21
C LEU A 59 -4.21 9.73 2.74
N ALA A 60 -3.40 8.86 3.35
CA ALA A 60 -3.36 8.68 4.80
C ALA A 60 -2.91 9.96 5.52
N GLY A 61 -1.88 10.62 5.02
CA GLY A 61 -1.40 11.89 5.54
C GLY A 61 -2.44 13.01 5.43
N GLN A 62 -3.11 13.12 4.30
CA GLN A 62 -4.19 14.09 4.09
C GLN A 62 -5.39 13.84 5.03
N CYS A 63 -5.80 12.59 5.16
CA CYS A 63 -6.89 12.22 6.07
C CYS A 63 -6.56 12.56 7.54
N ALA A 64 -5.34 12.26 7.98
CA ALA A 64 -4.88 12.59 9.33
C ALA A 64 -4.81 14.10 9.56
N TRP A 65 -4.32 14.86 8.57
CA TRP A 65 -4.29 16.31 8.60
C TRP A 65 -5.68 16.93 8.79
N HIS A 66 -6.66 16.47 8.01
CA HIS A 66 -8.03 16.98 8.09
C HIS A 66 -8.78 16.53 9.36
N ALA A 67 -8.41 15.39 9.94
CA ALA A 67 -8.97 14.92 11.20
C ALA A 67 -8.38 15.64 12.42
N SER A 68 -7.17 16.23 12.29
CA SER A 68 -6.53 16.96 13.37
C SER A 68 -7.19 18.30 13.58
N THR A 69 -7.52 18.59 14.84
CA THR A 69 -8.04 19.90 15.29
C THR A 69 -6.99 20.70 16.06
N ASP A 70 -5.86 20.07 16.36
CA ASP A 70 -4.78 20.60 17.18
C ASP A 70 -3.49 20.74 16.38
N SER A 71 -2.47 21.32 17.00
CA SER A 71 -1.13 21.45 16.41
C SER A 71 -0.31 20.16 16.43
N ILE A 72 -0.90 19.04 16.90
CA ILE A 72 -0.24 17.74 16.96
C ILE A 72 -1.13 16.69 16.30
N ILE A 73 -0.61 16.03 15.26
CA ILE A 73 -1.26 14.88 14.63
C ILE A 73 -0.93 13.61 15.42
N THR A 74 -1.95 12.95 15.94
CA THR A 74 -1.85 11.74 16.76
C THR A 74 -2.27 10.50 15.96
N ALA A 75 -1.96 9.29 16.47
CA ALA A 75 -2.47 8.04 15.89
C ALA A 75 -4.01 7.99 15.86
N GLU A 76 -4.68 8.62 16.83
CA GLU A 76 -6.15 8.76 16.82
C GLU A 76 -6.64 9.58 15.62
N HIS A 77 -5.95 10.66 15.26
CA HIS A 77 -6.29 11.43 14.07
C HIS A 77 -6.12 10.62 12.79
N VAL A 78 -5.07 9.78 12.71
CA VAL A 78 -4.89 8.85 11.59
C VAL A 78 -6.04 7.86 11.53
N ARG A 79 -6.40 7.23 12.65
CA ARG A 79 -7.49 6.26 12.74
C ARG A 79 -8.84 6.86 12.36
N THR A 80 -9.16 8.02 12.92
CA THR A 80 -10.43 8.71 12.66
C THR A 80 -10.50 9.22 11.22
N GLY A 81 -9.39 9.73 10.70
CA GLY A 81 -9.29 10.22 9.32
C GLY A 81 -9.35 9.09 8.28
N TRP A 82 -8.84 7.90 8.62
CA TRP A 82 -8.90 6.72 7.74
C TRP A 82 -10.29 6.11 7.70
N SER A 83 -11.22 6.89 7.17
CA SER A 83 -12.64 6.56 7.08
C SER A 83 -12.94 5.52 6.00
N ARG A 84 -14.20 5.05 5.96
CA ARG A 84 -14.69 4.20 4.87
C ARG A 84 -14.46 4.81 3.48
N GLN A 85 -14.54 6.13 3.36
CA GLN A 85 -14.26 6.83 2.11
C GLN A 85 -12.79 6.70 1.70
N ALA A 86 -11.86 6.86 2.65
CA ALA A 86 -10.43 6.67 2.39
C ALA A 86 -10.10 5.22 1.96
N VAL A 87 -10.70 4.24 2.62
CA VAL A 87 -10.57 2.82 2.23
C VAL A 87 -11.07 2.62 0.80
N HIS A 88 -12.22 3.17 0.44
CA HIS A 88 -12.76 3.07 -0.92
C HIS A 88 -11.84 3.71 -1.97
N GLU A 89 -11.22 4.83 -1.66
CA GLU A 89 -10.23 5.47 -2.54
C GLU A 89 -8.96 4.62 -2.68
N ALA A 90 -8.50 3.99 -1.59
CA ALA A 90 -7.38 3.06 -1.61
C ALA A 90 -7.68 1.83 -2.49
N GLU A 91 -8.85 1.24 -2.33
CA GLU A 91 -9.31 0.11 -3.15
C GLU A 91 -9.40 0.48 -4.63
N ALA A 92 -9.95 1.64 -4.95
CA ALA A 92 -10.02 2.15 -6.32
C ALA A 92 -8.63 2.38 -6.93
N HIS A 93 -7.64 2.79 -6.12
CA HIS A 93 -6.26 2.92 -6.57
C HIS A 93 -5.69 1.55 -6.98
N VAL A 94 -5.85 0.53 -6.13
CA VAL A 94 -5.34 -0.82 -6.42
C VAL A 94 -6.08 -1.44 -7.61
N GLN A 95 -7.40 -1.25 -7.70
CA GLN A 95 -8.17 -1.71 -8.84
C GLN A 95 -7.61 -1.17 -10.17
N ARG A 96 -7.23 0.10 -10.23
CA ARG A 96 -6.58 0.69 -11.43
C ARG A 96 -5.23 0.04 -11.75
N ILE A 97 -4.49 -0.45 -10.74
CA ILE A 97 -3.25 -1.21 -10.98
C ILE A 97 -3.58 -2.54 -11.63
N LEU A 98 -4.56 -3.27 -11.10
CA LEU A 98 -4.99 -4.58 -11.62
C LEU A 98 -5.59 -4.47 -13.03
N ASP A 99 -6.36 -3.43 -13.31
CA ASP A 99 -6.99 -3.20 -14.62
C ASP A 99 -5.98 -2.95 -15.76
N ARG A 100 -4.74 -2.54 -15.40
CA ARG A 100 -3.65 -2.38 -16.36
C ARG A 100 -2.89 -3.66 -16.66
N LEU A 101 -3.14 -4.72 -15.91
CA LEU A 101 -2.49 -6.01 -16.15
C LEU A 101 -3.14 -6.73 -17.34
N PRO A 102 -2.35 -7.39 -18.19
CA PRO A 102 -2.88 -8.36 -19.14
C PRO A 102 -3.71 -9.44 -18.44
N PRO A 103 -4.76 -9.98 -19.06
CA PRO A 103 -5.66 -10.94 -18.41
C PRO A 103 -4.95 -12.09 -17.69
N ARG A 104 -3.97 -12.71 -18.32
CA ARG A 104 -3.21 -13.83 -17.72
C ARG A 104 -2.40 -13.43 -16.48
N GLU A 105 -1.88 -12.20 -16.46
CA GLU A 105 -1.15 -11.67 -15.30
C GLU A 105 -2.10 -11.38 -14.15
N ARG A 106 -3.28 -10.83 -14.45
CA ARG A 106 -4.33 -10.58 -13.47
C ARG A 106 -4.86 -11.89 -12.87
N GLU A 107 -5.23 -12.85 -13.70
CA GLU A 107 -5.67 -14.17 -13.24
C GLU A 107 -4.63 -14.85 -12.34
N PHE A 108 -3.34 -14.70 -12.66
CA PHE A 108 -2.25 -15.27 -11.85
C PHE A 108 -2.21 -14.68 -10.44
N VAL A 109 -2.28 -13.36 -10.29
CA VAL A 109 -2.24 -12.71 -8.96
C VAL A 109 -3.51 -12.98 -8.16
N GLU A 110 -4.67 -13.07 -8.80
CA GLU A 110 -5.94 -13.47 -8.20
C GLU A 110 -5.88 -14.91 -7.68
N ALA A 111 -5.41 -15.84 -8.50
CA ALA A 111 -5.22 -17.24 -8.09
C ALA A 111 -4.21 -17.39 -6.95
N MET A 112 -3.14 -16.58 -6.96
CA MET A 112 -2.16 -16.56 -5.87
C MET A 112 -2.77 -16.04 -4.56
N ALA A 113 -3.66 -15.05 -4.63
CA ALA A 113 -4.31 -14.47 -3.45
C ALA A 113 -5.29 -15.45 -2.77
N GLU A 114 -5.89 -16.36 -3.55
CA GLU A 114 -6.81 -17.39 -3.04
C GLU A 114 -6.11 -18.51 -2.25
N LEU A 115 -4.78 -18.61 -2.36
CA LEU A 115 -3.98 -19.59 -1.63
C LEU A 115 -3.49 -19.02 -0.30
N ALA A 116 -3.43 -19.86 0.73
CA ALA A 116 -2.76 -19.50 1.96
C ALA A 116 -1.29 -19.10 1.68
N PRO A 117 -0.72 -18.13 2.41
CA PRO A 117 0.61 -17.60 2.13
C PRO A 117 1.69 -18.67 1.97
N GLU A 118 1.67 -19.70 2.80
CA GLU A 118 2.61 -20.83 2.79
C GLU A 118 2.41 -21.79 1.61
N GLU A 119 1.22 -21.80 1.00
CA GLU A 119 0.86 -22.68 -0.11
C GLU A 119 1.14 -22.06 -1.48
N ARG A 120 1.57 -20.81 -1.54
CA ARG A 120 1.80 -20.04 -2.77
C ARG A 120 3.05 -20.56 -3.50
N SER A 121 2.91 -21.68 -4.18
CA SER A 121 3.92 -22.24 -5.08
C SER A 121 3.47 -22.13 -6.53
N LEU A 122 4.44 -22.15 -7.47
CA LEU A 122 4.11 -22.14 -8.91
C LEU A 122 3.15 -23.28 -9.29
N THR A 123 3.36 -24.46 -8.69
CA THR A 123 2.51 -25.62 -8.93
C THR A 123 1.07 -25.40 -8.45
N ASN A 124 0.90 -24.90 -7.22
CA ASN A 124 -0.43 -24.66 -6.67
C ASN A 124 -1.17 -23.54 -7.43
N ILE A 125 -0.45 -22.49 -7.81
CA ILE A 125 -1.01 -21.39 -8.61
C ILE A 125 -1.44 -21.92 -10.00
N ALA A 126 -0.58 -22.70 -10.67
CA ALA A 126 -0.90 -23.30 -11.96
C ALA A 126 -2.10 -24.25 -11.88
N ASN A 127 -2.19 -25.05 -10.82
CA ASN A 127 -3.36 -25.93 -10.58
C ASN A 127 -4.64 -25.10 -10.40
N ARG A 128 -4.56 -23.99 -9.66
CA ARG A 128 -5.69 -23.09 -9.47
C ARG A 128 -6.16 -22.45 -10.77
N LEU A 129 -5.22 -22.16 -11.68
CA LEU A 129 -5.48 -21.64 -13.02
C LEU A 129 -5.95 -22.73 -14.01
N GLY A 130 -6.02 -24.00 -13.61
CA GLY A 130 -6.39 -25.11 -14.49
C GLY A 130 -5.35 -25.44 -15.56
N LEU A 131 -4.08 -25.08 -15.36
CA LEU A 131 -3.00 -25.34 -16.30
C LEU A 131 -2.52 -26.79 -16.18
N LYS A 132 -2.22 -27.42 -17.33
CA LYS A 132 -1.75 -28.82 -17.37
C LYS A 132 -0.35 -28.99 -16.79
N LYS A 133 0.50 -27.97 -16.91
CA LYS A 133 1.88 -27.98 -16.41
C LYS A 133 2.17 -26.71 -15.64
N ALA A 134 2.83 -26.82 -14.49
CA ALA A 134 3.27 -25.69 -13.71
C ALA A 134 4.19 -24.73 -14.49
N THR A 135 5.03 -25.30 -15.40
CA THR A 135 5.92 -24.53 -16.26
C THR A 135 5.20 -23.55 -17.20
N ASP A 136 3.92 -23.81 -17.52
CA ASP A 136 3.15 -22.93 -18.40
C ASP A 136 2.83 -21.58 -17.72
N ALA A 137 2.82 -21.53 -16.39
CA ALA A 137 2.68 -20.31 -15.60
C ALA A 137 4.01 -19.54 -15.39
N GLY A 138 5.15 -20.18 -15.66
CA GLY A 138 6.48 -19.62 -15.41
C GLY A 138 6.74 -18.26 -16.06
N PRO A 139 6.51 -18.08 -17.36
CA PRO A 139 6.72 -16.78 -18.04
C PRO A 139 5.84 -15.64 -17.46
N THR A 140 4.61 -15.95 -17.05
CA THR A 140 3.72 -14.98 -16.41
C THR A 140 4.26 -14.59 -15.04
N ALA A 141 4.68 -15.56 -14.22
CA ALA A 141 5.31 -15.32 -12.93
C ALA A 141 6.57 -14.47 -13.07
N GLN A 142 7.40 -14.73 -14.08
CA GLN A 142 8.61 -13.96 -14.34
C GLN A 142 8.31 -12.50 -14.67
N ARG A 143 7.33 -12.22 -15.51
CA ARG A 143 6.91 -10.84 -15.83
C ARG A 143 6.37 -10.12 -14.61
N LEU A 144 5.54 -10.77 -13.81
CA LEU A 144 4.97 -10.21 -12.57
C LEU A 144 6.04 -9.88 -11.54
N ASP A 145 7.12 -10.67 -11.47
CA ASP A 145 8.25 -10.43 -10.59
C ASP A 145 9.18 -9.32 -11.13
N LEU A 146 9.75 -9.53 -12.32
CA LEU A 146 10.85 -8.71 -12.81
C LEU A 146 10.40 -7.41 -13.50
N THR A 147 9.25 -7.44 -14.19
CA THR A 147 8.77 -6.29 -14.97
C THR A 147 7.72 -5.50 -14.22
N ARG A 148 6.72 -6.19 -13.65
CA ARG A 148 5.62 -5.51 -12.92
C ARG A 148 5.95 -5.24 -11.46
N ARG A 149 6.85 -6.00 -10.87
CA ARG A 149 7.23 -5.92 -9.45
C ARG A 149 6.03 -6.03 -8.50
N ILE A 150 5.03 -6.84 -8.88
CA ILE A 150 3.84 -7.09 -8.07
C ILE A 150 4.05 -8.25 -7.13
N ILE A 151 4.75 -9.29 -7.59
CA ILE A 151 5.08 -10.47 -6.78
C ILE A 151 6.59 -10.63 -6.68
N ARG A 152 7.01 -11.42 -5.69
CA ARG A 152 8.36 -11.98 -5.60
C ARG A 152 8.27 -13.49 -5.67
N ARG A 153 8.92 -14.08 -6.67
CA ARG A 153 9.05 -15.52 -6.79
C ARG A 153 9.92 -16.08 -5.67
N GLY A 154 9.57 -17.21 -5.14
CA GLY A 154 10.27 -17.86 -4.04
C GLY A 154 9.58 -19.13 -3.58
N ARG A 155 9.84 -19.53 -2.35
CA ARG A 155 9.17 -20.65 -1.68
C ARG A 155 8.83 -20.23 -0.25
N PRO A 156 7.62 -19.71 -0.04
CA PRO A 156 6.52 -19.45 -0.97
C PRO A 156 6.69 -18.17 -1.81
N TYR A 157 5.84 -17.99 -2.83
CA TYR A 157 5.66 -16.72 -3.54
C TYR A 157 5.03 -15.68 -2.62
N ARG A 158 5.41 -14.42 -2.78
CA ARG A 158 4.90 -13.31 -1.95
C ARG A 158 4.43 -12.15 -2.82
N PHE A 159 3.52 -11.35 -2.30
CA PHE A 159 3.21 -10.05 -2.87
C PHE A 159 4.34 -9.08 -2.52
N GLN A 160 5.06 -8.61 -3.53
CA GLN A 160 6.05 -7.55 -3.39
C GLN A 160 5.35 -6.20 -3.27
N ARG A 161 4.30 -5.99 -4.04
CA ARG A 161 3.43 -4.82 -3.93
C ARG A 161 2.35 -5.11 -2.88
N ARG A 162 2.63 -4.68 -1.64
CA ARG A 162 1.82 -5.01 -0.45
C ARG A 162 0.35 -4.62 -0.59
N ALA A 163 0.07 -3.45 -1.20
CA ALA A 163 -1.30 -2.98 -1.41
C ALA A 163 -2.13 -3.93 -2.29
N VAL A 164 -1.52 -4.55 -3.30
CA VAL A 164 -2.21 -5.54 -4.16
C VAL A 164 -2.57 -6.78 -3.34
N GLY A 165 -1.64 -7.27 -2.53
CA GLY A 165 -1.91 -8.39 -1.62
C GLY A 165 -3.04 -8.06 -0.64
N ALA A 166 -2.95 -6.94 0.06
CA ALA A 166 -3.94 -6.48 1.02
C ALA A 166 -5.34 -6.35 0.41
N TYR A 167 -5.43 -5.79 -0.80
CA TYR A 167 -6.69 -5.64 -1.53
C TYR A 167 -7.29 -7.00 -1.90
N LEU A 168 -6.50 -7.89 -2.52
CA LEU A 168 -7.00 -9.18 -3.00
C LEU A 168 -7.35 -10.17 -1.88
N THR A 169 -6.71 -10.06 -0.71
CA THR A 169 -7.01 -10.89 0.46
C THR A 169 -7.98 -10.21 1.44
N SER A 170 -8.37 -8.96 1.18
CA SER A 170 -9.17 -8.12 2.10
C SER A 170 -8.49 -7.91 3.47
N GLU A 171 -7.17 -7.93 3.50
CA GLU A 171 -6.34 -7.76 4.69
C GLU A 171 -5.66 -6.39 4.71
N TRP A 172 -6.46 -5.32 4.66
CA TRP A 172 -5.93 -3.97 4.81
C TRP A 172 -5.34 -3.76 6.20
N PRO A 173 -4.24 -2.99 6.33
CA PRO A 173 -3.74 -2.60 7.64
C PRO A 173 -4.81 -1.86 8.46
N GLU A 174 -4.93 -2.23 9.73
CA GLU A 174 -5.78 -1.54 10.69
C GLU A 174 -4.92 -0.66 11.59
N VAL A 175 -5.37 0.55 11.83
CA VAL A 175 -4.74 1.44 12.82
C VAL A 175 -5.27 1.05 14.18
N GLY A 176 -4.41 0.38 14.97
CA GLY A 176 -4.71 -0.11 16.31
C GLY A 176 -4.91 1.02 17.35
#